data_2798692647cdcb09c1f2af6f63cf48d5
#
_entry.id   2798692647cdcb09c1f2af6f63cf48d5
#
_cell.length_a   1.000
_cell.length_b   1.000
_cell.length_c   1.000
_cell.angle_alpha   90.00
_cell.angle_beta   90.00
_cell.angle_gamma   90.00
#
_symmetry.space_group_name_H-M   'P 1'
#
loop_
_entity.id
_entity.type
_entity.pdbx_description
1 polymer ?
#
loop_
_entity_poly.entity_id
_entity_poly.type
_entity_poly.pdbx_seq_one_letter_code
_entity_poly.pdbx_strand_id
1 'polypeptide(L)'
;ILEMGIFFRVARYLNIDAVTYEFNDQREQIWLAQNSSIMKQDTDYIVDARCHLPMTDDMYERLADLENARRGARVWGKSKRLWQYVSSQGAAETRKLLNLDDRPVVMLAANVLGDSLTLGRDIFASSMTEWITKTVQYFAKRTDVQMVIRVHPGEKLVPQAKSMGTVVR
;
A
#
# COMPACT_ATOMS: atom_id res chain seq x y z
N ILE A 1 -15.44 -6.30 3.54
CA ILE A 1 -15.12 -4.87 3.23
C ILE A 1 -16.13 -4.30 2.23
N LEU A 2 -16.42 -5.02 1.14
CA LEU A 2 -17.44 -4.58 0.16
C LEU A 2 -18.81 -4.37 0.82
N GLU A 3 -19.22 -5.31 1.65
CA GLU A 3 -20.46 -5.28 2.42
C GLU A 3 -20.53 -4.06 3.34
N MET A 4 -19.46 -3.78 4.09
CA MET A 4 -19.39 -2.60 4.96
C MET A 4 -19.49 -1.30 4.17
N GLY A 5 -18.91 -1.24 2.97
CA GLY A 5 -19.04 -0.10 2.06
C GLY A 5 -20.48 0.16 1.62
N ILE A 6 -21.29 -0.90 1.42
CA ILE A 6 -22.70 -0.79 1.09
C ILE A 6 -23.48 -0.21 2.28
N PHE A 7 -23.28 -0.76 3.48
CA PHE A 7 -23.93 -0.24 4.70
C PHE A 7 -23.64 1.22 4.94
N PHE A 8 -22.38 1.63 4.76
CA PHE A 8 -21.98 3.04 4.88
C PHE A 8 -22.73 3.92 3.87
N ARG A 9 -22.83 3.52 2.60
CA ARG A 9 -23.53 4.28 1.56
C ARG A 9 -25.02 4.38 1.85
N VAL A 10 -25.65 3.28 2.31
CA VAL A 10 -27.07 3.28 2.69
C VAL A 10 -27.31 4.20 3.88
N ALA A 11 -26.48 4.15 4.91
CA ALA A 11 -26.58 5.05 6.05
C ALA A 11 -26.50 6.53 5.61
N ARG A 12 -25.54 6.86 4.73
CA ARG A 12 -25.39 8.21 4.18
C ARG A 12 -26.62 8.63 3.34
N TYR A 13 -27.16 7.74 2.53
CA TYR A 13 -28.37 8.00 1.76
C TYR A 13 -29.59 8.28 2.65
N LEU A 14 -29.69 7.59 3.76
CA LEU A 14 -30.78 7.76 4.74
C LEU A 14 -30.51 8.89 5.75
N ASN A 15 -29.45 9.67 5.59
CA ASN A 15 -29.04 10.72 6.52
C ASN A 15 -28.75 10.23 7.94
N ILE A 16 -28.31 9.00 8.09
CA ILE A 16 -27.90 8.40 9.35
C ILE A 16 -26.40 8.64 9.54
N ASP A 17 -26.03 9.15 10.70
CA ASP A 17 -24.64 9.32 11.06
C ASP A 17 -23.94 7.97 11.15
N ALA A 18 -22.79 7.87 10.52
CA ALA A 18 -22.00 6.65 10.47
C ALA A 18 -20.55 6.93 10.90
N VAL A 19 -20.00 6.08 11.74
CA VAL A 19 -18.60 6.09 12.12
C VAL A 19 -17.91 4.88 11.49
N THR A 20 -16.86 5.14 10.73
CA THR A 20 -15.98 4.09 10.21
C THR A 20 -14.70 4.06 11.03
N TYR A 21 -14.09 2.89 11.15
CA TYR A 21 -12.87 2.73 11.91
C TYR A 21 -11.88 1.78 11.24
N GLU A 22 -10.61 1.97 11.54
CA GLU A 22 -9.52 1.07 11.16
C GLU A 22 -8.47 1.02 12.30
N PHE A 23 -7.85 -0.13 12.48
CA PHE A 23 -6.75 -0.27 13.42
C PHE A 23 -5.44 0.21 12.80
N ASN A 24 -4.56 0.77 13.63
CA ASN A 24 -3.18 0.98 13.21
C ASN A 24 -2.46 -0.37 12.99
N ASP A 25 -1.28 -0.32 12.41
CA ASP A 25 -0.45 -1.50 12.12
C ASP A 25 -0.15 -2.34 13.36
N GLN A 26 -0.10 -1.74 14.54
CA GLN A 26 0.21 -2.40 15.82
C GLN A 26 -1.05 -2.82 16.59
N ARG A 27 -2.24 -2.44 16.10
CA ARG A 27 -3.55 -2.65 16.73
C ARG A 27 -3.70 -2.05 18.14
N GLU A 28 -2.87 -1.09 18.48
CA GLU A 28 -2.92 -0.39 19.77
C GLU A 28 -3.80 0.86 19.72
N GLN A 29 -4.05 1.37 18.53
CA GLN A 29 -4.83 2.58 18.30
C GLN A 29 -5.86 2.32 17.20
N ILE A 30 -6.91 3.11 17.24
CA ILE A 30 -8.01 3.07 16.27
C ILE A 30 -8.12 4.44 15.60
N TRP A 31 -8.16 4.45 14.29
CA TRP A 31 -8.57 5.60 13.50
C TRP A 31 -10.08 5.61 13.39
N LEU A 32 -10.68 6.76 13.61
CA LEU A 32 -12.12 6.97 13.48
C LEU A 32 -12.38 8.07 12.44
N ALA A 33 -13.39 7.87 11.61
CA ALA A 33 -13.89 8.89 10.70
C ALA A 33 -15.41 8.96 10.77
N GLN A 34 -15.95 10.12 11.08
CA GLN A 34 -17.39 10.35 11.10
C GLN A 34 -17.86 10.79 9.72
N ASN A 35 -18.90 10.16 9.24
CA ASN A 35 -19.54 10.46 7.95
C ASN A 35 -18.61 10.43 6.73
N SER A 36 -17.45 9.82 6.89
CA SER A 36 -16.42 9.63 5.87
C SER A 36 -15.89 8.20 5.90
N SER A 37 -15.37 7.73 4.78
CA SER A 37 -14.70 6.42 4.74
C SER A 37 -13.31 6.54 5.33
N ILE A 38 -13.02 5.80 6.39
CA ILE A 38 -11.68 5.74 6.98
C ILE A 38 -10.61 5.24 5.98
N MET A 39 -11.02 4.50 4.94
CA MET A 39 -10.12 4.02 3.90
C MET A 39 -9.50 5.15 3.07
N LYS A 40 -10.09 6.34 3.07
CA LYS A 40 -9.48 7.52 2.46
C LYS A 40 -8.19 7.93 3.16
N GLN A 41 -8.08 7.63 4.48
CA GLN A 41 -6.96 8.01 5.32
C GLN A 41 -6.62 9.49 5.16
N ASP A 42 -7.65 10.33 5.22
CA ASP A 42 -7.49 11.77 5.17
C ASP A 42 -6.80 12.23 6.46
N THR A 43 -5.53 12.55 6.34
CA THR A 43 -4.66 12.97 7.44
C THR A 43 -4.18 14.41 7.30
N ASP A 44 -4.64 15.13 6.29
CA ASP A 44 -4.17 16.47 5.97
C ASP A 44 -4.32 17.42 7.17
N TYR A 45 -5.46 17.36 7.85
CA TYR A 45 -5.68 18.17 9.06
C TYR A 45 -4.70 17.87 10.21
N ILE A 46 -4.19 16.63 10.33
CA ILE A 46 -3.19 16.26 11.34
C ILE A 46 -1.82 16.80 10.93
N VAL A 47 -1.50 16.68 9.64
CA VAL A 47 -0.25 17.20 9.08
C VAL A 47 -0.22 18.72 9.24
N ASP A 48 -1.25 19.42 8.81
CA ASP A 48 -1.33 20.87 8.90
C ASP A 48 -1.21 21.38 10.34
N ALA A 49 -1.83 20.68 11.28
CA ALA A 49 -1.77 21.04 12.69
C ALA A 49 -0.41 20.78 13.36
N ARG A 50 0.43 19.89 12.81
CA ARG A 50 1.59 19.36 13.53
C ARG A 50 2.92 19.42 12.78
N CYS A 51 2.93 19.59 11.44
CA CYS A 51 4.16 19.54 10.64
C CYS A 51 5.20 20.61 11.02
N HIS A 52 4.77 21.69 11.66
CA HIS A 52 5.65 22.76 12.11
C HIS A 52 6.15 22.58 13.55
N LEU A 53 5.67 21.58 14.28
CA LEU A 53 6.11 21.29 15.63
C LEU A 53 7.36 20.43 15.60
N PRO A 54 8.37 20.71 16.44
CA PRO A 54 9.53 19.84 16.56
C PRO A 54 9.13 18.48 17.12
N MET A 55 9.79 17.44 16.63
CA MET A 55 9.64 16.11 17.21
C MET A 55 10.37 16.04 18.56
N THR A 56 9.76 15.39 19.54
CA THR A 56 10.41 15.08 20.82
C THR A 56 11.26 13.81 20.70
N ASP A 57 12.17 13.61 21.67
CA ASP A 57 13.00 12.39 21.72
C ASP A 57 12.14 11.12 21.79
N ASP A 58 11.06 11.13 22.57
CA ASP A 58 10.08 10.03 22.65
C ASP A 58 9.45 9.73 21.28
N MET A 59 9.13 10.76 20.49
CA MET A 59 8.60 10.57 19.14
C MET A 59 9.64 9.93 18.20
N TYR A 60 10.92 10.31 18.33
CA TYR A 60 12.00 9.70 17.56
C TYR A 60 12.20 8.23 17.94
N GLU A 61 12.19 7.90 19.22
CA GLU A 61 12.28 6.51 19.69
C GLU A 61 11.12 5.65 19.16
N ARG A 62 9.89 6.15 19.27
CA ARG A 62 8.71 5.45 18.75
C ARG A 62 8.74 5.26 17.24
N LEU A 63 9.25 6.23 16.49
CA LEU A 63 9.43 6.13 15.06
C LEU A 63 10.45 5.04 14.70
N ALA A 64 11.59 5.03 15.41
CA ALA A 64 12.62 4.02 15.24
C ALA A 64 12.09 2.60 15.55
N ASP A 65 11.31 2.45 16.60
CA ASP A 65 10.66 1.18 16.96
C ASP A 65 9.67 0.71 15.86
N LEU A 66 8.89 1.63 15.32
CA LEU A 66 7.96 1.34 14.23
C LEU A 66 8.71 0.92 12.95
N GLU A 67 9.78 1.61 12.60
CA GLU A 67 10.63 1.24 11.46
C GLU A 67 11.27 -0.14 11.65
N ASN A 68 11.81 -0.41 12.82
CA ASN A 68 12.40 -1.71 13.15
C ASN A 68 11.37 -2.83 13.12
N ALA A 69 10.15 -2.59 13.62
CA ALA A 69 9.05 -3.54 13.54
C ALA A 69 8.67 -3.84 12.09
N ARG A 70 8.59 -2.81 11.23
CA ARG A 70 8.29 -2.97 9.80
C ARG A 70 9.40 -3.73 9.07
N ARG A 71 10.66 -3.39 9.29
CA ARG A 71 11.82 -4.10 8.71
C ARG A 71 11.88 -5.56 9.15
N GLY A 72 11.54 -5.83 10.41
CA GLY A 72 11.46 -7.18 10.96
C GLY A 72 10.18 -7.95 10.61
N ALA A 73 9.31 -7.38 9.77
CA ALA A 73 7.98 -7.93 9.44
C ALA A 73 7.08 -8.17 10.67
N ARG A 74 7.33 -7.46 11.77
CA ARG A 74 6.55 -7.50 13.01
C ARG A 74 5.49 -6.41 12.96
N VAL A 75 4.32 -6.73 12.44
CA VAL A 75 3.27 -5.72 12.25
C VAL A 75 2.29 -5.69 13.40
N TRP A 76 2.12 -6.79 14.12
CA TRP A 76 1.15 -6.87 15.22
C TRP A 76 1.80 -7.57 16.41
N GLY A 77 2.59 -6.82 17.16
CA GLY A 77 3.28 -7.35 18.32
C GLY A 77 4.11 -8.59 17.97
N LYS A 78 3.66 -9.76 18.38
CA LYS A 78 4.37 -11.03 18.13
C LYS A 78 4.05 -11.66 16.76
N SER A 79 3.07 -11.16 16.02
CA SER A 79 2.65 -11.74 14.74
C SER A 79 3.55 -11.27 13.60
N LYS A 80 4.11 -12.20 12.82
CA LYS A 80 4.90 -11.91 11.63
C LYS A 80 4.01 -11.98 10.39
N ARG A 81 4.14 -11.04 9.47
CA ARG A 81 3.61 -11.19 8.12
C ARG A 81 4.53 -12.12 7.34
N LEU A 82 4.12 -13.37 7.17
CA LEU A 82 4.95 -14.42 6.55
C LEU A 82 5.46 -14.03 5.15
N TRP A 83 4.70 -13.25 4.39
CA TRP A 83 5.10 -12.81 3.05
C TRP A 83 6.08 -11.63 3.03
N GLN A 84 6.34 -10.98 4.16
CA GLN A 84 7.29 -9.88 4.25
C GLN A 84 8.69 -10.35 4.67
N TYR A 85 8.79 -11.59 5.15
CA TYR A 85 10.07 -12.16 5.56
C TYR A 85 10.80 -12.75 4.34
N VAL A 86 11.40 -11.87 3.56
CA VAL A 86 12.30 -12.29 2.47
C VAL A 86 13.69 -11.73 2.79
N SER A 87 14.68 -12.60 2.83
CA SER A 87 16.07 -12.17 2.97
C SER A 87 16.45 -11.30 1.78
N SER A 88 17.07 -10.15 2.05
CA SER A 88 17.63 -9.32 0.98
C SER A 88 18.84 -10.02 0.37
N GLN A 89 18.79 -10.26 -0.93
CA GLN A 89 19.94 -10.80 -1.69
C GLN A 89 20.95 -9.71 -2.08
N GLY A 90 20.63 -8.43 -1.77
CA GLY A 90 21.43 -7.30 -2.17
C GLY A 90 21.17 -6.82 -3.61
N ALA A 91 21.59 -5.60 -3.89
CA ALA A 91 21.30 -4.95 -5.16
C ALA A 91 22.02 -5.60 -6.34
N ALA A 92 23.27 -5.99 -6.17
CA ALA A 92 24.08 -6.58 -7.22
C ALA A 92 23.51 -7.94 -7.68
N GLU A 93 23.17 -8.81 -6.73
CA GLU A 93 22.59 -10.12 -7.04
C GLU A 93 21.19 -9.97 -7.68
N THR A 94 20.38 -9.04 -7.19
CA THR A 94 19.07 -8.74 -7.79
C THR A 94 19.22 -8.24 -9.23
N ARG A 95 20.16 -7.35 -9.52
CA ARG A 95 20.42 -6.89 -10.89
C ARG A 95 20.82 -8.06 -11.81
N LYS A 96 21.72 -8.92 -11.35
CA LYS A 96 22.14 -10.10 -12.09
C LYS A 96 20.97 -11.06 -12.34
N LEU A 97 20.18 -11.37 -11.33
CA LEU A 97 19.02 -12.27 -11.42
C LEU A 97 17.98 -11.75 -12.44
N LEU A 98 17.76 -10.45 -12.48
CA LEU A 98 16.79 -9.83 -13.37
C LEU A 98 17.40 -9.41 -14.73
N ASN A 99 18.69 -9.72 -14.97
CA ASN A 99 19.44 -9.34 -16.17
C ASN A 99 19.35 -7.84 -16.49
N LEU A 100 19.53 -7.01 -15.43
CA LEU A 100 19.50 -5.55 -15.55
C LEU A 100 20.89 -5.02 -15.89
N ASP A 101 20.94 -4.04 -16.79
CA ASP A 101 22.17 -3.30 -17.15
C ASP A 101 22.35 -2.06 -16.24
N ASP A 102 23.26 -1.14 -16.64
CA ASP A 102 23.64 0.05 -15.86
C ASP A 102 22.61 1.20 -15.94
N ARG A 103 21.57 1.08 -16.75
CA ARG A 103 20.53 2.11 -16.83
C ARG A 103 19.80 2.27 -15.49
N PRO A 104 19.25 3.45 -15.22
CA PRO A 104 18.37 3.66 -14.06
C PRO A 104 17.21 2.66 -14.05
N VAL A 105 16.91 2.15 -12.86
CA VAL A 105 15.81 1.20 -12.64
C VAL A 105 14.63 1.91 -11.98
N VAL A 106 13.48 1.83 -12.60
CA VAL A 106 12.19 2.23 -12.01
C VAL A 106 11.49 0.99 -11.49
N MET A 107 11.23 0.95 -10.19
CA MET A 107 10.50 -0.16 -9.58
C MET A 107 9.05 0.23 -9.30
N LEU A 108 8.12 -0.55 -9.84
CA LEU A 108 6.71 -0.49 -9.50
C LEU A 108 6.41 -1.61 -8.50
N ALA A 109 6.12 -1.24 -7.27
CA ALA A 109 5.62 -2.17 -6.25
C ALA A 109 4.10 -2.28 -6.39
N ALA A 110 3.65 -3.34 -7.06
CA ALA A 110 2.23 -3.56 -7.27
C ALA A 110 1.54 -4.05 -5.99
N ASN A 111 0.30 -3.64 -5.79
CA ASN A 111 -0.58 -4.17 -4.76
C ASN A 111 -1.35 -5.40 -5.26
N VAL A 112 -2.07 -6.09 -4.38
CA VAL A 112 -2.98 -7.17 -4.76
C VAL A 112 -4.19 -6.58 -5.49
N LEU A 113 -4.60 -7.17 -6.61
CA LEU A 113 -5.82 -6.74 -7.32
C LEU A 113 -7.04 -6.88 -6.40
N GLY A 114 -7.81 -5.79 -6.29
CA GLY A 114 -8.98 -5.77 -5.42
C GLY A 114 -8.66 -5.55 -3.94
N ASP A 115 -7.44 -5.14 -3.61
CA ASP A 115 -7.12 -4.72 -2.25
C ASP A 115 -8.01 -3.54 -1.84
N SER A 116 -8.60 -3.67 -0.67
CA SER A 116 -9.50 -2.65 -0.09
C SER A 116 -8.82 -1.30 0.10
N LEU A 117 -7.50 -1.26 0.30
CA LEU A 117 -6.74 -0.02 0.40
C LEU A 117 -6.72 0.80 -0.90
N THR A 118 -7.13 0.22 -2.02
CA THR A 118 -7.21 0.94 -3.30
C THR A 118 -8.57 1.55 -3.55
N LEU A 119 -9.58 1.22 -2.75
CA LEU A 119 -10.94 1.72 -2.91
C LEU A 119 -11.01 3.25 -2.67
N GLY A 120 -11.55 3.96 -3.67
CA GLY A 120 -11.72 5.41 -3.60
C GLY A 120 -10.42 6.21 -3.72
N ARG A 121 -9.34 5.59 -4.18
CA ARG A 121 -8.04 6.24 -4.45
C ARG A 121 -7.70 6.29 -5.95
N ASP A 122 -8.71 6.21 -6.80
CA ASP A 122 -8.54 6.29 -8.26
C ASP A 122 -8.29 7.74 -8.65
N ILE A 123 -7.04 8.10 -8.90
CA ILE A 123 -6.62 9.46 -9.28
C ILE A 123 -6.29 9.52 -10.78
N PHE A 124 -5.51 8.55 -11.28
CA PHE A 124 -4.95 8.57 -12.64
C PHE A 124 -5.60 7.56 -13.59
N ALA A 125 -6.35 6.60 -13.06
CA ALA A 125 -6.95 5.52 -13.82
C ALA A 125 -8.23 5.05 -13.14
N SER A 126 -9.15 4.46 -13.89
CA SER A 126 -10.42 3.94 -13.39
C SER A 126 -10.27 2.59 -12.67
N SER A 127 -9.10 1.96 -12.76
CA SER A 127 -8.78 0.71 -12.10
C SER A 127 -7.28 0.49 -11.97
N MET A 128 -6.88 -0.36 -11.04
CA MET A 128 -5.49 -0.77 -10.88
C MET A 128 -4.95 -1.45 -12.14
N THR A 129 -5.75 -2.26 -12.82
CA THR A 129 -5.37 -2.91 -14.08
C THR A 129 -5.05 -1.87 -15.15
N GLU A 130 -5.92 -0.88 -15.32
CA GLU A 130 -5.69 0.21 -16.28
C GLU A 130 -4.42 1.00 -15.95
N TRP A 131 -4.26 1.36 -14.68
CA TRP A 131 -3.07 2.08 -14.21
C TRP A 131 -1.78 1.34 -14.56
N ILE A 132 -1.70 0.05 -14.23
CA ILE A 132 -0.51 -0.76 -14.52
C ILE A 132 -0.29 -0.91 -16.01
N THR A 133 -1.34 -1.20 -16.77
CA THR A 133 -1.23 -1.35 -18.23
C THR A 133 -0.68 -0.07 -18.86
N LYS A 134 -1.22 1.10 -18.51
CA LYS A 134 -0.72 2.38 -19.02
C LYS A 134 0.72 2.64 -18.59
N THR A 135 1.07 2.30 -17.34
CA THR A 135 2.43 2.47 -16.85
C THR A 135 3.42 1.58 -17.61
N VAL A 136 3.10 0.31 -17.82
CA VAL A 136 3.93 -0.61 -18.61
C VAL A 136 4.08 -0.11 -20.04
N GLN A 137 3.00 0.30 -20.68
CA GLN A 137 3.04 0.84 -22.04
C GLN A 137 3.89 2.11 -22.19
N TYR A 138 3.87 2.96 -21.15
CA TYR A 138 4.73 4.15 -21.12
C TYR A 138 6.20 3.77 -21.03
N PHE A 139 6.57 2.90 -20.09
CA PHE A 139 7.97 2.50 -19.89
C PHE A 139 8.50 1.58 -21.00
N ALA A 140 7.64 0.81 -21.66
CA ALA A 140 8.04 -0.01 -22.81
C ALA A 140 8.61 0.83 -23.99
N LYS A 141 8.27 2.11 -24.06
CA LYS A 141 8.76 3.05 -25.08
C LYS A 141 10.06 3.78 -24.66
N ARG A 142 10.51 3.59 -23.43
CA ARG A 142 11.68 4.25 -22.86
C ARG A 142 12.89 3.35 -22.97
N THR A 143 13.94 3.85 -23.61
CA THR A 143 15.21 3.12 -23.78
C THR A 143 16.28 3.56 -22.77
N ASP A 144 16.04 4.64 -22.07
CA ASP A 144 16.93 5.27 -21.10
C ASP A 144 16.78 4.72 -19.68
N VAL A 145 15.73 3.96 -19.42
CA VAL A 145 15.45 3.35 -18.12
C VAL A 145 15.03 1.89 -18.27
N GLN A 146 15.12 1.14 -17.18
CA GLN A 146 14.58 -0.21 -17.06
C GLN A 146 13.44 -0.23 -16.05
N MET A 147 12.38 -0.98 -16.32
CA MET A 147 11.27 -1.10 -15.40
C MET A 147 11.23 -2.50 -14.79
N VAL A 148 11.11 -2.56 -13.47
CA VAL A 148 10.89 -3.79 -12.71
C VAL A 148 9.55 -3.70 -12.00
N ILE A 149 8.71 -4.71 -12.18
CA ILE A 149 7.43 -4.80 -11.49
C ILE A 149 7.53 -5.88 -10.42
N ARG A 150 7.40 -5.45 -9.17
CA ARG A 150 7.32 -6.37 -8.05
C ARG A 150 5.87 -6.70 -7.76
N VAL A 151 5.46 -7.90 -8.13
CA VAL A 151 4.14 -8.43 -7.77
C VAL A 151 4.06 -8.67 -6.27
N HIS A 152 2.94 -8.32 -5.66
CA HIS A 152 2.76 -8.47 -4.22
C HIS A 152 2.79 -9.95 -3.82
N PRO A 153 3.63 -10.36 -2.88
CA PRO A 153 3.77 -11.78 -2.51
C PRO A 153 2.48 -12.39 -1.94
N GLY A 154 1.59 -11.59 -1.40
CA GLY A 154 0.27 -12.00 -0.93
C GLY A 154 -0.67 -12.50 -2.03
N GLU A 155 -0.40 -12.24 -3.31
CA GLU A 155 -1.20 -12.81 -4.41
C GLU A 155 -1.23 -14.34 -4.40
N LYS A 156 -0.15 -14.97 -3.93
CA LYS A 156 -0.09 -16.43 -3.82
C LYS A 156 -1.07 -17.00 -2.79
N LEU A 157 -1.54 -16.16 -1.87
CA LEU A 157 -2.42 -16.56 -0.76
C LEU A 157 -3.89 -16.27 -1.02
N VAL A 158 -4.18 -15.49 -2.06
CA VAL A 158 -5.55 -15.09 -2.41
C VAL A 158 -5.96 -15.78 -3.70
N PRO A 159 -6.93 -16.69 -3.68
CA PRO A 159 -7.47 -17.29 -4.89
C PRO A 159 -8.07 -16.18 -5.77
N GLN A 160 -7.46 -15.90 -6.89
CA GLN A 160 -7.92 -14.87 -7.82
C GLN A 160 -8.09 -15.43 -9.21
N ALA A 161 -9.15 -14.98 -9.88
CA ALA A 161 -9.36 -15.28 -11.30
C ALA A 161 -8.30 -14.58 -12.18
N LYS A 162 -7.69 -13.50 -11.71
CA LYS A 162 -6.67 -12.71 -12.41
C LYS A 162 -5.59 -12.26 -11.43
N SER A 163 -4.37 -12.67 -11.63
CA SER A 163 -3.23 -12.16 -10.86
C SER A 163 -2.63 -10.94 -11.54
N MET A 164 -1.95 -10.10 -10.77
CA MET A 164 -1.16 -8.98 -11.29
C MET A 164 -0.09 -9.48 -12.29
N GLY A 165 0.53 -10.62 -11.99
CA GLY A 165 1.48 -11.24 -12.90
C GLY A 165 0.89 -11.60 -14.27
N THR A 166 -0.42 -11.83 -14.36
CA THR A 166 -1.13 -12.07 -15.65
C THR A 166 -1.41 -10.77 -16.39
N VAL A 167 -1.59 -9.67 -15.70
CA VAL A 167 -1.87 -8.35 -16.30
C VAL A 167 -0.63 -7.76 -16.98
N VAL A 168 0.56 -8.06 -16.45
CA VAL A 168 1.84 -7.49 -16.93
C VAL A 168 2.58 -8.37 -17.95
N ARG A 169 2.09 -9.55 -18.25
CA ARG A 169 2.61 -10.42 -19.31
C ARG A 169 1.93 -10.15 -20.64
#